data_044518ed51d6a98b16720032d519c06a
#
_entry.id   044518ed51d6a98b16720032d519c06a
#
_cell.length_a   1.000
_cell.length_b   1.000
_cell.length_c   1.000
_cell.angle_alpha   90.00
_cell.angle_beta   90.00
_cell.angle_gamma   90.00
#
_symmetry.space_group_name_H-M   'P 1'
#
loop_
_entity.id
_entity.type
_entity.pdbx_description
1 polymer ?
#
loop_
_entity_poly.entity_id
_entity_poly.type
_entity_poly.pdbx_seq_one_letter_code
_entity_poly.pdbx_strand_id
1 'polypeptide(L)'
;MVGFVGNLVPGSDKYDADLERLAREPIFLGIRYGNLWDRDLRTDLPKPGFVAGLKKLAQAGRALDSANPTPDLIAALLEVGNKVPDLRIIVDHLPAAKVGEGQHVRYFRDLEELASQPNVFVKLSEVPRSINGAPNFDEAYYHDQLELLWEIFGENKVIFGSDWPNSEHLGSLEQTIGLVEAFMRSKGRAAQEKYFWRNSAAAYHWTPRRSDQPQPT
;
A
#
# COMPACT_ATOMS: atom_id res chain seq x y z
N MET A 1 13.30 5.83 -11.76
CA MET A 1 11.96 6.02 -11.14
C MET A 1 10.91 5.57 -12.15
N VAL A 2 9.98 4.71 -11.76
CA VAL A 2 8.89 4.22 -12.65
C VAL A 2 7.66 5.13 -12.59
N GLY A 3 7.44 5.81 -11.47
CA GLY A 3 6.33 6.73 -11.29
C GLY A 3 6.31 7.36 -9.90
N PHE A 4 5.27 8.14 -9.64
CA PHE A 4 5.00 8.74 -8.33
C PHE A 4 3.52 8.68 -7.99
N VAL A 5 3.24 8.72 -6.69
CA VAL A 5 1.91 8.87 -6.10
C VAL A 5 1.78 10.28 -5.57
N GLY A 6 0.75 11.00 -6.01
CA GLY A 6 0.55 12.42 -5.70
C GLY A 6 -0.29 12.64 -4.44
N ASN A 7 -0.42 13.90 -4.06
CA ASN A 7 -1.15 14.33 -2.87
C ASN A 7 -2.39 15.15 -3.27
N LEU A 8 -3.45 14.47 -3.79
CA LEU A 8 -4.73 15.12 -4.09
C LEU A 8 -5.77 14.76 -3.02
N VAL A 9 -6.74 15.67 -2.84
CA VAL A 9 -7.84 15.50 -1.88
C VAL A 9 -9.14 15.29 -2.66
N PRO A 10 -9.69 14.05 -2.70
CA PRO A 10 -10.96 13.79 -3.37
C PRO A 10 -12.08 14.70 -2.89
N GLY A 11 -12.84 15.27 -3.83
CA GLY A 11 -13.95 16.17 -3.52
C GLY A 11 -13.59 17.61 -3.17
N SER A 12 -12.30 17.98 -3.19
CA SER A 12 -11.92 19.41 -3.06
C SER A 12 -12.13 20.16 -4.38
N ASP A 13 -12.27 21.49 -4.29
CA ASP A 13 -12.55 22.37 -5.46
C ASP A 13 -11.55 22.23 -6.59
N LYS A 14 -10.29 21.93 -6.29
CA LYS A 14 -9.21 21.77 -7.28
C LYS A 14 -9.03 20.34 -7.78
N TYR A 15 -9.69 19.36 -7.13
CA TYR A 15 -9.43 17.96 -7.36
C TYR A 15 -9.57 17.54 -8.82
N ASP A 16 -10.68 17.91 -9.45
CA ASP A 16 -11.00 17.50 -10.82
C ASP A 16 -9.97 18.02 -11.82
N ALA A 17 -9.65 19.31 -11.74
CA ALA A 17 -8.67 19.95 -12.62
C ALA A 17 -7.25 19.38 -12.43
N ASP A 18 -6.84 19.17 -11.17
CA ASP A 18 -5.54 18.61 -10.85
C ASP A 18 -5.45 17.13 -11.26
N LEU A 19 -6.50 16.33 -11.04
CA LEU A 19 -6.54 14.94 -11.49
C LEU A 19 -6.45 14.86 -13.02
N GLU A 20 -7.24 15.64 -13.74
CA GLU A 20 -7.19 15.67 -15.22
C GLU A 20 -5.80 16.03 -15.73
N ARG A 21 -5.19 17.06 -15.16
CA ARG A 21 -3.83 17.50 -15.54
C ARG A 21 -2.79 16.41 -15.26
N LEU A 22 -2.80 15.82 -14.05
CA LEU A 22 -1.82 14.82 -13.64
C LEU A 22 -2.04 13.47 -14.33
N ALA A 23 -3.28 13.09 -14.65
CA ALA A 23 -3.57 11.85 -15.35
C ALA A 23 -3.00 11.80 -16.79
N ARG A 24 -2.64 12.95 -17.36
CA ARG A 24 -1.93 13.03 -18.66
C ARG A 24 -0.45 12.66 -18.53
N GLU A 25 0.10 12.69 -17.31
CA GLU A 25 1.49 12.35 -17.05
C GLU A 25 1.66 10.83 -16.88
N PRO A 26 2.45 10.16 -17.74
CA PRO A 26 2.63 8.70 -17.67
C PRO A 26 3.22 8.21 -16.34
N ILE A 27 3.91 9.10 -15.61
CA ILE A 27 4.53 8.77 -14.33
C ILE A 27 3.62 9.00 -13.11
N PHE A 28 2.45 9.60 -13.29
CA PHE A 28 1.47 9.74 -12.22
C PHE A 28 0.68 8.44 -12.07
N LEU A 29 0.90 7.72 -10.98
CA LEU A 29 0.35 6.38 -10.77
C LEU A 29 -0.91 6.37 -9.89
N GLY A 30 -1.08 7.38 -9.06
CA GLY A 30 -2.20 7.45 -8.14
C GLY A 30 -2.10 8.59 -7.14
N ILE A 31 -2.95 8.55 -6.14
CA ILE A 31 -2.92 9.48 -5.02
C ILE A 31 -2.70 8.74 -3.70
N ARG A 32 -2.15 9.44 -2.68
CA ARG A 32 -2.07 8.94 -1.32
C ARG A 32 -3.11 9.63 -0.45
N TYR A 33 -3.95 8.82 0.21
CA TYR A 33 -4.95 9.28 1.15
C TYR A 33 -5.20 8.23 2.24
N GLY A 34 -5.00 8.62 3.50
CA GLY A 34 -5.15 7.72 4.64
C GLY A 34 -5.01 8.51 5.94
N ASN A 35 -4.44 7.91 6.97
CA ASN A 35 -4.21 8.54 8.26
C ASN A 35 -2.88 9.31 8.28
N LEU A 36 -2.74 10.34 7.45
CA LEU A 36 -1.52 11.16 7.35
C LEU A 36 -1.86 12.58 6.88
N TRP A 37 -0.99 13.54 7.18
CA TRP A 37 -1.13 14.96 6.84
C TRP A 37 -2.45 15.55 7.33
N ASP A 38 -2.79 15.31 8.60
CA ASP A 38 -4.04 15.75 9.25
C ASP A 38 -5.32 15.26 8.55
N ARG A 39 -5.22 14.12 7.85
CA ARG A 39 -6.33 13.46 7.17
C ARG A 39 -6.68 12.16 7.88
N ASP A 40 -7.97 11.84 7.82
CA ASP A 40 -8.53 10.59 8.30
C ASP A 40 -9.57 10.09 7.29
N LEU A 41 -9.26 8.97 6.63
CA LEU A 41 -10.12 8.42 5.60
C LEU A 41 -11.52 8.07 6.14
N ARG A 42 -11.59 7.56 7.37
CA ARG A 42 -12.86 7.19 7.99
C ARG A 42 -13.78 8.39 8.17
N THR A 43 -13.22 9.50 8.61
CA THR A 43 -13.93 10.77 8.81
C THR A 43 -14.26 11.48 7.50
N ASP A 44 -13.41 11.32 6.49
CA ASP A 44 -13.53 12.04 5.22
C ASP A 44 -14.41 11.32 4.20
N LEU A 45 -14.51 10.01 4.27
CA LEU A 45 -15.30 9.18 3.34
C LEU A 45 -16.77 9.61 3.20
N PRO A 46 -17.49 10.01 4.27
CA PRO A 46 -18.87 10.49 4.15
C PRO A 46 -19.02 11.92 3.64
N LYS A 47 -17.92 12.69 3.48
CA LYS A 47 -17.99 14.08 3.00
C LYS A 47 -18.54 14.17 1.57
N PRO A 48 -19.33 15.20 1.26
CA PRO A 48 -19.83 15.42 -0.09
C PRO A 48 -18.71 15.43 -1.14
N GLY A 49 -18.92 14.72 -2.25
CA GLY A 49 -17.95 14.66 -3.35
C GLY A 49 -16.79 13.70 -3.16
N PHE A 50 -16.48 13.22 -1.94
CA PHE A 50 -15.30 12.39 -1.70
C PHE A 50 -15.36 11.06 -2.49
N VAL A 51 -16.43 10.29 -2.35
CA VAL A 51 -16.62 9.02 -3.10
C VAL A 51 -16.71 9.27 -4.61
N ALA A 52 -17.32 10.38 -5.03
CA ALA A 52 -17.34 10.76 -6.45
C ALA A 52 -15.93 11.04 -6.97
N GLY A 53 -15.06 11.69 -6.18
CA GLY A 53 -13.66 11.89 -6.50
C GLY A 53 -12.90 10.56 -6.62
N LEU A 54 -13.13 9.59 -5.73
CA LEU A 54 -12.53 8.26 -5.84
C LEU A 54 -12.99 7.51 -7.10
N LYS A 55 -14.26 7.64 -7.51
CA LYS A 55 -14.75 7.10 -8.78
C LYS A 55 -14.03 7.70 -9.98
N LYS A 56 -13.80 9.02 -9.97
CA LYS A 56 -13.02 9.69 -11.02
C LYS A 56 -11.57 9.21 -11.05
N LEU A 57 -10.97 8.96 -9.88
CA LEU A 57 -9.63 8.36 -9.77
C LEU A 57 -9.56 6.99 -10.46
N ALA A 58 -10.55 6.13 -10.16
CA ALA A 58 -10.66 4.81 -10.79
C ALA A 58 -10.85 4.92 -12.31
N GLN A 59 -11.74 5.80 -12.79
CA GLN A 59 -11.98 6.07 -14.21
C GLN A 59 -10.73 6.58 -14.93
N ALA A 60 -9.89 7.36 -14.24
CA ALA A 60 -8.60 7.81 -14.76
C ALA A 60 -7.53 6.68 -14.76
N GLY A 61 -7.89 5.47 -14.32
CA GLY A 61 -6.96 4.34 -14.22
C GLY A 61 -5.85 4.54 -13.18
N ARG A 62 -6.10 5.34 -12.14
CA ARG A 62 -5.12 5.67 -11.09
C ARG A 62 -5.47 4.97 -9.78
N ALA A 63 -4.45 4.69 -8.97
CA ALA A 63 -4.59 3.93 -7.73
C ALA A 63 -4.75 4.84 -6.51
N LEU A 64 -5.28 4.28 -5.42
CA LEU A 64 -5.31 4.88 -4.09
C LEU A 64 -4.29 4.18 -3.20
N ASP A 65 -3.22 4.87 -2.81
CA ASP A 65 -2.35 4.47 -1.70
C ASP A 65 -2.95 4.93 -0.37
N SER A 66 -2.91 4.10 0.66
CA SER A 66 -3.39 4.47 1.98
C SER A 66 -2.40 4.04 3.06
N ALA A 67 -1.92 4.99 3.83
CA ALA A 67 -0.85 4.77 4.81
C ALA A 67 -1.34 4.90 6.26
N ASN A 68 -0.50 4.41 7.19
CA ASN A 68 -0.74 4.37 8.64
C ASN A 68 -1.98 3.54 9.02
N PRO A 69 -1.98 2.23 8.73
CA PRO A 69 -3.14 1.37 8.93
C PRO A 69 -3.52 1.25 10.41
N THR A 70 -4.81 1.38 10.64
CA THR A 70 -5.51 1.14 11.91
C THR A 70 -6.76 0.31 11.62
N PRO A 71 -7.41 -0.31 12.60
CA PRO A 71 -8.68 -1.01 12.37
C PRO A 71 -9.74 -0.15 11.68
N ASP A 72 -9.81 1.13 12.01
CA ASP A 72 -10.78 2.05 11.38
C ASP A 72 -10.39 2.41 9.94
N LEU A 73 -9.09 2.52 9.63
CA LEU A 73 -8.65 2.71 8.25
C LEU A 73 -8.97 1.47 7.40
N ILE A 74 -8.72 0.26 7.90
CA ILE A 74 -9.04 -0.99 7.19
C ILE A 74 -10.54 -1.08 6.91
N ALA A 75 -11.39 -0.78 7.90
CA ALA A 75 -12.84 -0.74 7.71
C ALA A 75 -13.27 0.33 6.68
N ALA A 76 -12.63 1.50 6.67
CA ALA A 76 -12.90 2.53 5.68
C ALA A 76 -12.47 2.12 4.27
N LEU A 77 -11.32 1.45 4.13
CA LEU A 77 -10.85 0.94 2.83
C LEU A 77 -11.76 -0.18 2.30
N LEU A 78 -12.26 -1.05 3.17
CA LEU A 78 -13.27 -2.04 2.81
C LEU A 78 -14.53 -1.36 2.25
N GLU A 79 -15.00 -0.30 2.91
CA GLU A 79 -16.13 0.49 2.44
C GLU A 79 -15.84 1.19 1.09
N VAL A 80 -14.62 1.71 0.89
CA VAL A 80 -14.16 2.28 -0.38
C VAL A 80 -14.23 1.24 -1.49
N GLY A 81 -13.68 0.05 -1.27
CA GLY A 81 -13.69 -1.02 -2.26
C GLY A 81 -15.11 -1.45 -2.65
N ASN A 82 -16.04 -1.52 -1.67
CA ASN A 82 -17.44 -1.83 -1.92
C ASN A 82 -18.15 -0.71 -2.72
N LYS A 83 -17.82 0.57 -2.50
CA LYS A 83 -18.42 1.72 -3.21
C LYS A 83 -17.79 2.01 -4.57
N VAL A 84 -16.54 1.62 -4.76
CA VAL A 84 -15.73 1.89 -5.96
C VAL A 84 -14.93 0.64 -6.33
N PRO A 85 -15.59 -0.45 -6.77
CA PRO A 85 -14.94 -1.76 -6.96
C PRO A 85 -13.84 -1.78 -8.02
N ASP A 86 -13.86 -0.82 -8.95
CA ASP A 86 -12.83 -0.69 -10.00
C ASP A 86 -11.57 0.05 -9.52
N LEU A 87 -11.60 0.64 -8.32
CA LEU A 87 -10.46 1.36 -7.76
C LEU A 87 -9.41 0.37 -7.25
N ARG A 88 -8.17 0.51 -7.72
CA ARG A 88 -7.05 -0.21 -7.11
C ARG A 88 -6.64 0.47 -5.83
N ILE A 89 -6.62 -0.30 -4.76
CA ILE A 89 -6.30 0.16 -3.40
C ILE A 89 -4.99 -0.50 -2.97
N ILE A 90 -4.05 0.29 -2.50
CA ILE A 90 -2.79 -0.20 -1.94
C ILE A 90 -2.70 0.24 -0.48
N VAL A 91 -2.63 -0.73 0.43
CA VAL A 91 -2.47 -0.48 1.86
C VAL A 91 -0.98 -0.44 2.17
N ASP A 92 -0.47 0.76 2.50
CA ASP A 92 0.93 0.95 2.84
C ASP A 92 1.22 0.50 4.29
N HIS A 93 2.42 -0.02 4.52
CA HIS A 93 2.97 -0.27 5.85
C HIS A 93 2.11 -1.21 6.72
N LEU A 94 1.50 -2.24 6.11
CA LEU A 94 0.57 -3.12 6.83
C LEU A 94 1.22 -3.84 8.02
N PRO A 95 2.50 -4.26 7.99
CA PRO A 95 3.17 -4.82 9.17
C PRO A 95 3.26 -3.85 10.36
N ALA A 96 3.19 -2.55 10.10
CA ALA A 96 3.22 -1.51 11.14
C ALA A 96 1.84 -1.08 11.64
N ALA A 97 0.77 -1.83 11.30
CA ALA A 97 -0.59 -1.52 11.71
C ALA A 97 -0.73 -1.38 13.24
N LYS A 98 -1.36 -0.29 13.66
CA LYS A 98 -1.62 -0.01 15.08
C LYS A 98 -2.97 -0.59 15.48
N VAL A 99 -2.94 -1.78 16.09
CA VAL A 99 -4.15 -2.49 16.55
C VAL A 99 -4.21 -2.45 18.06
N GLY A 100 -5.22 -1.77 18.61
CA GLY A 100 -5.42 -1.66 20.06
C GLY A 100 -5.93 -2.95 20.68
N GLU A 101 -5.83 -3.01 22.00
CA GLU A 101 -6.36 -4.14 22.78
C GLU A 101 -7.87 -4.32 22.51
N GLY A 102 -8.30 -5.57 22.31
CA GLY A 102 -9.69 -5.91 22.02
C GLY A 102 -10.15 -5.64 20.56
N GLN A 103 -9.31 -5.04 19.72
CA GLN A 103 -9.66 -4.75 18.33
C GLN A 103 -9.22 -5.84 17.33
N HIS A 104 -8.42 -6.82 17.76
CA HIS A 104 -7.80 -7.82 16.88
C HIS A 104 -8.82 -8.63 16.08
N VAL A 105 -9.91 -9.12 16.71
CA VAL A 105 -10.92 -9.95 16.04
C VAL A 105 -11.59 -9.17 14.88
N ARG A 106 -11.99 -7.92 15.14
CA ARG A 106 -12.57 -7.05 14.10
C ARG A 106 -11.54 -6.76 13.00
N TYR A 107 -10.33 -6.39 13.41
CA TYR A 107 -9.26 -6.04 12.48
C TYR A 107 -8.96 -7.16 11.49
N PHE A 108 -8.76 -8.40 11.97
CA PHE A 108 -8.43 -9.52 11.10
C PHE A 108 -9.60 -9.93 10.21
N ARG A 109 -10.84 -9.92 10.72
CA ARG A 109 -12.03 -10.15 9.89
C ARG A 109 -12.14 -9.13 8.75
N ASP A 110 -12.01 -7.84 9.07
CA ASP A 110 -12.11 -6.76 8.08
C ASP A 110 -10.92 -6.82 7.09
N LEU A 111 -9.75 -7.28 7.55
CA LEU A 111 -8.57 -7.46 6.71
C LEU A 111 -8.73 -8.63 5.73
N GLU A 112 -9.27 -9.77 6.17
CA GLU A 112 -9.57 -10.93 5.32
C GLU A 112 -10.62 -10.57 4.26
N GLU A 113 -11.67 -9.84 4.66
CA GLU A 113 -12.70 -9.36 3.72
C GLU A 113 -12.09 -8.38 2.71
N LEU A 114 -11.25 -7.45 3.14
CA LEU A 114 -10.52 -6.54 2.26
C LEU A 114 -9.60 -7.30 1.30
N ALA A 115 -8.89 -8.32 1.78
CA ALA A 115 -8.03 -9.16 0.99
C ALA A 115 -8.79 -9.97 -0.08
N SER A 116 -10.07 -10.28 0.13
CA SER A 116 -10.92 -10.96 -0.84
C SER A 116 -11.24 -10.11 -2.08
N GLN A 117 -11.15 -8.77 -1.96
CA GLN A 117 -11.42 -7.85 -3.06
C GLN A 117 -10.33 -7.93 -4.14
N PRO A 118 -10.66 -8.04 -5.45
CA PRO A 118 -9.69 -8.32 -6.50
C PRO A 118 -8.66 -7.21 -6.71
N ASN A 119 -9.04 -5.96 -6.48
CA ASN A 119 -8.24 -4.77 -6.76
C ASN A 119 -7.48 -4.23 -5.52
N VAL A 120 -7.35 -5.03 -4.46
CA VAL A 120 -6.64 -4.63 -3.24
C VAL A 120 -5.26 -5.28 -3.20
N PHE A 121 -4.25 -4.47 -2.91
CA PHE A 121 -2.86 -4.86 -2.72
C PHE A 121 -2.35 -4.32 -1.39
N VAL A 122 -1.28 -4.91 -0.86
CA VAL A 122 -0.67 -4.45 0.40
C VAL A 122 0.84 -4.34 0.28
N LYS A 123 1.42 -3.36 0.93
CA LYS A 123 2.87 -3.26 1.07
C LYS A 123 3.31 -3.87 2.40
N LEU A 124 4.14 -4.89 2.31
CA LEU A 124 4.93 -5.36 3.45
C LEU A 124 6.14 -4.44 3.58
N SER A 125 5.94 -3.26 4.13
CA SER A 125 6.91 -2.19 4.32
C SER A 125 6.89 -1.70 5.76
N GLU A 126 7.84 -0.84 6.16
CA GLU A 126 8.14 -0.52 7.57
C GLU A 126 8.43 -1.80 8.38
N VAL A 127 9.15 -2.75 7.78
CA VAL A 127 9.49 -4.01 8.45
C VAL A 127 10.54 -3.76 9.53
N PRO A 128 11.71 -3.14 9.27
CA PRO A 128 12.58 -2.74 10.37
C PRO A 128 11.90 -1.65 11.20
N ARG A 129 11.86 -1.87 12.52
CA ARG A 129 11.26 -0.96 13.49
C ARG A 129 12.20 -0.74 14.67
N SER A 130 12.02 0.38 15.36
CA SER A 130 12.70 0.59 16.65
C SER A 130 11.98 -0.20 17.75
N ILE A 131 12.71 -1.10 18.40
CA ILE A 131 12.26 -1.89 19.55
C ILE A 131 13.13 -1.49 20.75
N ASN A 132 12.50 -1.03 21.80
CA ASN A 132 13.20 -0.54 23.02
C ASN A 132 14.27 0.53 22.71
N GLY A 133 13.99 1.40 21.72
CA GLY A 133 14.87 2.50 21.35
C GLY A 133 16.02 2.14 20.40
N ALA A 134 16.10 0.90 19.93
CA ALA A 134 17.12 0.46 18.97
C ALA A 134 16.48 -0.15 17.71
N PRO A 135 17.07 0.04 16.52
CA PRO A 135 16.63 -0.63 15.31
C PRO A 135 16.70 -2.15 15.46
N ASN A 136 15.63 -2.84 15.08
CA ASN A 136 15.58 -4.30 15.09
C ASN A 136 15.59 -4.85 13.65
N PHE A 137 16.62 -5.64 13.33
CA PHE A 137 16.78 -6.34 12.06
C PHE A 137 16.75 -7.87 12.24
N ASP A 138 16.26 -8.36 13.39
CA ASP A 138 16.10 -9.79 13.63
C ASP A 138 14.95 -10.33 12.76
N GLU A 139 15.28 -11.16 11.79
CA GLU A 139 14.33 -11.81 10.88
C GLU A 139 13.26 -12.60 11.63
N ALA A 140 13.66 -13.34 12.68
CA ALA A 140 12.75 -14.16 13.46
C ALA A 140 11.65 -13.33 14.15
N TYR A 141 11.97 -12.09 14.51
CA TYR A 141 10.99 -11.19 15.14
C TYR A 141 9.82 -10.83 14.21
N TYR A 142 10.05 -10.74 12.90
CA TYR A 142 9.02 -10.33 11.93
C TYR A 142 8.35 -11.51 11.24
N HIS A 143 8.96 -12.69 11.27
CA HIS A 143 8.57 -13.86 10.49
C HIS A 143 7.09 -14.18 10.57
N ASP A 144 6.56 -14.40 11.77
CA ASP A 144 5.17 -14.84 11.95
C ASP A 144 4.16 -13.79 11.47
N GLN A 145 4.46 -12.52 11.68
CA GLN A 145 3.61 -11.43 11.19
C GLN A 145 3.62 -11.33 9.67
N LEU A 146 4.79 -11.44 9.05
CA LEU A 146 4.91 -11.40 7.60
C LEU A 146 4.25 -12.63 6.95
N GLU A 147 4.41 -13.81 7.58
CA GLU A 147 3.76 -15.03 7.13
C GLU A 147 2.24 -14.93 7.18
N LEU A 148 1.68 -14.44 8.29
CA LEU A 148 0.24 -14.24 8.44
C LEU A 148 -0.32 -13.29 7.36
N LEU A 149 0.36 -12.18 7.09
CA LEU A 149 -0.07 -11.22 6.05
C LEU A 149 0.08 -11.83 4.65
N TRP A 150 1.12 -12.63 4.42
CA TRP A 150 1.30 -13.38 3.19
C TRP A 150 0.17 -14.39 2.95
N GLU A 151 -0.25 -15.12 3.99
CA GLU A 151 -1.36 -16.08 3.92
C GLU A 151 -2.69 -15.37 3.63
N ILE A 152 -2.96 -14.22 4.28
CA ILE A 152 -4.21 -13.46 4.09
C ILE A 152 -4.32 -12.91 2.66
N PHE A 153 -3.25 -12.30 2.13
CA PHE A 153 -3.29 -11.62 0.82
C PHE A 153 -2.84 -12.46 -0.35
N GLY A 154 -2.06 -13.50 -0.10
CA GLY A 154 -1.49 -14.35 -1.13
C GLY A 154 -0.39 -13.68 -1.95
N GLU A 155 0.37 -14.50 -2.67
CA GLU A 155 1.57 -14.09 -3.42
C GLU A 155 1.34 -13.07 -4.53
N ASN A 156 0.09 -12.86 -4.99
CA ASN A 156 -0.25 -11.98 -6.09
C ASN A 156 -0.63 -10.55 -5.65
N LYS A 157 -0.77 -10.31 -4.36
CA LYS A 157 -1.25 -9.02 -3.81
C LYS A 157 -0.27 -8.33 -2.89
N VAL A 158 0.81 -8.99 -2.50
CA VAL A 158 1.83 -8.41 -1.63
C VAL A 158 2.90 -7.70 -2.44
N ILE A 159 3.30 -6.50 -2.01
CA ILE A 159 4.25 -5.62 -2.71
C ILE A 159 5.36 -5.22 -1.75
N PHE A 160 6.60 -5.15 -2.25
CA PHE A 160 7.72 -4.58 -1.53
C PHE A 160 7.58 -3.06 -1.36
N GLY A 161 7.96 -2.56 -0.19
CA GLY A 161 8.18 -1.15 0.09
C GLY A 161 9.30 -0.99 1.12
N SER A 162 10.26 -0.13 0.84
CA SER A 162 11.37 0.15 1.76
C SER A 162 11.04 1.21 2.80
N ASP A 163 10.06 2.07 2.51
CA ASP A 163 9.82 3.34 3.20
C ASP A 163 11.03 4.28 3.21
N TRP A 164 12.00 4.06 2.32
CA TRP A 164 13.16 4.92 2.17
C TRP A 164 12.78 6.25 1.48
N PRO A 165 13.25 7.43 1.94
CA PRO A 165 14.25 7.62 3.00
C PRO A 165 13.69 7.79 4.42
N ASN A 166 12.36 7.70 4.66
CA ASN A 166 11.80 7.91 6.00
C ASN A 166 12.40 6.95 7.03
N SER A 167 12.75 5.72 6.62
CA SER A 167 13.34 4.69 7.47
C SER A 167 14.87 4.78 7.62
N GLU A 168 15.55 5.79 7.05
CA GLU A 168 17.02 5.90 7.09
C GLU A 168 17.60 5.96 8.51
N HIS A 169 16.84 6.48 9.47
CA HIS A 169 17.21 6.53 10.88
C HIS A 169 17.28 5.16 11.56
N LEU A 170 16.70 4.11 10.96
CA LEU A 170 16.75 2.73 11.45
C LEU A 170 17.96 1.98 10.89
N GLY A 171 18.41 2.29 9.67
CA GLY A 171 19.52 1.61 9.03
C GLY A 171 19.62 1.91 7.55
N SER A 172 20.50 1.22 6.84
CA SER A 172 20.67 1.40 5.41
C SER A 172 19.51 0.77 4.60
N LEU A 173 19.33 1.26 3.38
CA LEU A 173 18.39 0.64 2.43
C LEU A 173 18.74 -0.83 2.17
N GLU A 174 20.02 -1.16 2.10
CA GLU A 174 20.53 -2.53 1.90
C GLU A 174 20.12 -3.45 3.07
N GLN A 175 20.23 -2.97 4.32
CA GLN A 175 19.76 -3.72 5.49
C GLN A 175 18.26 -3.97 5.46
N THR A 176 17.47 -2.96 5.07
CA THR A 176 16.02 -3.09 4.92
C THR A 176 15.64 -4.11 3.85
N ILE A 177 16.32 -4.08 2.70
CA ILE A 177 16.13 -5.07 1.63
C ILE A 177 16.54 -6.45 2.10
N GLY A 178 17.71 -6.60 2.72
CA GLY A 178 18.22 -7.87 3.22
C GLY A 178 17.28 -8.59 4.19
N LEU A 179 16.60 -7.82 5.06
CA LEU A 179 15.63 -8.36 6.01
C LEU A 179 14.42 -9.01 5.29
N VAL A 180 13.84 -8.33 4.31
CA VAL A 180 12.70 -8.89 3.55
C VAL A 180 13.12 -9.95 2.54
N GLU A 181 14.34 -9.88 1.99
CA GLU A 181 14.90 -10.96 1.16
C GLU A 181 15.07 -12.25 1.96
N ALA A 182 15.45 -12.14 3.23
CA ALA A 182 15.56 -13.29 4.12
C ALA A 182 14.22 -14.00 4.27
N PHE A 183 13.13 -13.26 4.56
CA PHE A 183 11.77 -13.79 4.58
C PHE A 183 11.36 -14.43 3.23
N MET A 184 11.67 -13.77 2.13
CA MET A 184 11.28 -14.22 0.79
C MET A 184 12.05 -15.42 0.27
N ARG A 185 13.20 -15.81 0.89
CA ARG A 185 14.01 -16.96 0.43
C ARG A 185 13.22 -18.26 0.38
N SER A 186 12.34 -18.50 1.35
CA SER A 186 11.52 -19.71 1.42
C SER A 186 10.38 -19.75 0.39
N LYS A 187 10.00 -18.60 -0.18
CA LYS A 187 8.84 -18.46 -1.09
C LYS A 187 9.15 -18.84 -2.55
N GLY A 188 10.43 -19.01 -2.90
CA GLY A 188 10.88 -19.34 -4.25
C GLY A 188 10.93 -18.12 -5.18
N ARG A 189 11.66 -18.29 -6.32
CA ARG A 189 12.00 -17.20 -7.23
C ARG A 189 10.77 -16.49 -7.85
N ALA A 190 9.77 -17.25 -8.25
CA ALA A 190 8.56 -16.66 -8.88
C ALA A 190 7.82 -15.74 -7.92
N ALA A 191 7.67 -16.14 -6.65
CA ALA A 191 7.05 -15.33 -5.62
C ALA A 191 7.90 -14.09 -5.27
N GLN A 192 9.23 -14.22 -5.24
CA GLN A 192 10.14 -13.08 -5.06
C GLN A 192 9.98 -12.05 -6.18
N GLU A 193 9.93 -12.45 -7.45
CA GLU A 193 9.71 -11.53 -8.57
C GLU A 193 8.35 -10.82 -8.46
N LYS A 194 7.29 -11.52 -8.04
CA LYS A 194 5.98 -10.92 -7.77
C LYS A 194 6.09 -9.85 -6.68
N TYR A 195 6.68 -10.20 -5.54
CA TYR A 195 6.82 -9.32 -4.40
C TYR A 195 7.64 -8.05 -4.72
N PHE A 196 8.82 -8.20 -5.33
CA PHE A 196 9.72 -7.09 -5.54
C PHE A 196 9.31 -6.15 -6.66
N TRP A 197 8.54 -6.62 -7.68
CA TRP A 197 8.19 -5.73 -8.78
C TRP A 197 6.91 -6.08 -9.58
N ARG A 198 6.57 -7.37 -9.84
CA ARG A 198 5.44 -7.73 -10.71
C ARG A 198 4.10 -7.25 -10.13
N ASN A 199 3.89 -7.45 -8.84
CA ASN A 199 2.66 -7.02 -8.18
C ASN A 199 2.55 -5.49 -8.14
N SER A 200 3.65 -4.75 -8.02
CA SER A 200 3.60 -3.30 -8.14
C SER A 200 3.23 -2.84 -9.55
N ALA A 201 3.67 -3.56 -10.58
CA ALA A 201 3.23 -3.29 -11.96
C ALA A 201 1.73 -3.53 -12.14
N ALA A 202 1.19 -4.61 -11.55
CA ALA A 202 -0.25 -4.90 -11.57
C ALA A 202 -1.07 -3.87 -10.76
N ALA A 203 -0.59 -3.46 -9.58
CA ALA A 203 -1.28 -2.52 -8.71
C ALA A 203 -1.33 -1.09 -9.28
N TYR A 204 -0.23 -0.62 -9.86
CA TYR A 204 -0.09 0.76 -10.30
C TYR A 204 -0.21 0.95 -11.81
N HIS A 205 -0.17 -0.14 -12.59
CA HIS A 205 -0.12 -0.10 -14.07
C HIS A 205 1.03 0.78 -14.60
N TRP A 206 2.18 0.77 -13.90
CA TRP A 206 3.34 1.47 -14.40
C TRP A 206 3.94 0.73 -15.62
N THR A 207 4.53 1.49 -16.53
CA THR A 207 5.20 0.95 -17.71
C THR A 207 6.70 1.25 -17.67
N PRO A 208 7.56 0.32 -18.11
CA PRO A 208 8.98 0.58 -18.24
C PRO A 208 9.22 1.71 -19.24
N ARG A 209 10.17 2.59 -18.92
CA ARG A 209 10.58 3.72 -19.77
C ARG A 209 12.06 3.66 -20.12
N ARG A 210 12.76 2.66 -19.60
CA ARG A 210 14.18 2.40 -19.86
C ARG A 210 14.38 0.89 -20.00
N SER A 211 15.35 0.49 -20.81
CA SER A 211 15.64 -0.93 -21.07
C SER A 211 16.17 -1.70 -19.85
N ASP A 212 16.73 -0.97 -18.86
CA ASP A 212 17.23 -1.55 -17.61
C ASP A 212 16.13 -1.74 -16.54
N GLN A 213 14.89 -1.33 -16.80
CA GLN A 213 13.75 -1.57 -15.91
C GLN A 213 13.14 -2.95 -16.18
N PRO A 214 12.56 -3.59 -15.13
CA PRO A 214 11.81 -4.83 -15.33
C PRO A 214 10.71 -4.68 -16.37
N GLN A 215 10.53 -5.71 -17.19
CA GLN A 215 9.52 -5.72 -18.26
C GLN A 215 8.31 -6.55 -17.80
N PRO A 216 7.16 -5.94 -17.43
CA PRO A 216 5.94 -6.68 -17.16
C PRO A 216 5.50 -7.39 -18.44
N THR A 217 5.36 -8.71 -18.36
CA THR A 217 4.86 -9.56 -19.45
C THR A 217 3.40 -9.87 -19.21
#